data_3d68e01f8e08a2f7a2557df461282111
#
_entry.id   3d68e01f8e08a2f7a2557df461282111
#
_cell.length_a   1.000
_cell.length_b   1.000
_cell.length_c   1.000
_cell.angle_alpha   90.00
_cell.angle_beta   90.00
_cell.angle_gamma   90.00
#
_symmetry.space_group_name_H-M   'P 1'
#
loop_
_entity.id
_entity.type
_entity.pdbx_description
1 polymer ?
#
loop_
_entity_poly.entity_id
_entity_poly.type
_entity_poly.pdbx_seq_one_letter_code
_entity_poly.pdbx_strand_id
1 'polypeptide(L)'
;MNLKKNKVINITEVCGFERAIDKKKYPAGSCYIKLSAVDEFVGQIKEEGEIDSRYCVFIPKEGINTDYLFIAVSRSFPKFLCRYRTTINLQIDVVSKFELDWHEEKEAQSYIVKAMKQIQREIELTEAQIEREKNQKKYYLGNLFPDMK
;
A
#
# COMPACT_ATOMS: atom_id res chain seq x y z
N MET A 1 -22.01 -11.37 7.82
CA MET A 1 -20.72 -10.64 7.73
C MET A 1 -20.62 -9.63 8.84
N ASN A 2 -19.51 -9.64 9.56
CA ASN A 2 -19.28 -8.68 10.63
C ASN A 2 -17.93 -7.97 10.39
N LEU A 3 -17.97 -6.72 9.94
CA LEU A 3 -16.79 -5.93 9.62
C LEU A 3 -15.96 -5.52 10.84
N LYS A 4 -16.55 -5.55 12.02
CA LYS A 4 -15.86 -5.22 13.27
C LYS A 4 -15.11 -6.41 13.87
N LYS A 5 -15.43 -7.61 13.40
CA LYS A 5 -14.81 -8.84 13.90
C LYS A 5 -13.49 -9.10 13.16
N ASN A 6 -12.40 -8.68 13.79
CA ASN A 6 -11.05 -8.96 13.30
C ASN A 6 -10.20 -9.50 14.45
N LYS A 7 -9.09 -10.09 14.10
CA LYS A 7 -8.09 -10.57 15.07
C LYS A 7 -6.71 -10.12 14.64
N VAL A 8 -5.78 -10.13 15.57
CA VAL A 8 -4.36 -9.85 15.28
C VAL A 8 -3.69 -11.16 14.86
N ILE A 9 -3.04 -11.13 13.70
CA ILE A 9 -2.23 -12.27 13.21
C ILE A 9 -0.82 -11.78 12.90
N ASN A 10 0.12 -12.72 12.86
CA ASN A 10 1.48 -12.42 12.39
C ASN A 10 1.52 -12.48 10.86
N ILE A 11 2.30 -11.58 10.25
CA ILE A 11 2.47 -11.52 8.79
C ILE A 11 2.88 -12.88 8.19
N THR A 12 3.65 -13.67 8.92
CA THR A 12 4.13 -14.98 8.47
C THR A 12 3.03 -16.03 8.33
N GLU A 13 1.85 -15.78 8.89
CA GLU A 13 0.70 -16.69 8.73
C GLU A 13 0.08 -16.59 7.34
N VAL A 14 0.22 -15.46 6.67
CA VAL A 14 -0.44 -15.18 5.38
C VAL A 14 0.54 -14.95 4.24
N CYS A 15 1.80 -14.68 4.51
CA CYS A 15 2.83 -14.51 3.48
C CYS A 15 4.22 -14.87 3.98
N GLY A 16 5.12 -15.14 3.03
CA GLY A 16 6.55 -15.16 3.27
C GLY A 16 7.13 -13.76 3.07
N PHE A 17 8.32 -13.52 3.59
CA PHE A 17 9.01 -12.26 3.36
C PHE A 17 10.49 -12.46 3.12
N GLU A 18 11.07 -11.59 2.33
CA GLU A 18 12.52 -11.52 2.11
C GLU A 18 12.90 -10.13 1.62
N ARG A 19 14.16 -9.77 1.78
CA ARG A 19 14.69 -8.61 1.07
C ARG A 19 14.67 -8.92 -0.42
N ALA A 20 14.19 -8.00 -1.25
CA ALA A 20 14.10 -8.21 -2.69
C ALA A 20 15.47 -8.59 -3.26
N ILE A 21 15.48 -9.65 -4.06
CA ILE A 21 16.68 -10.17 -4.71
C ILE A 21 16.74 -9.61 -6.12
N ASP A 22 17.90 -9.06 -6.50
CA ASP A 22 18.12 -8.50 -7.83
C ASP A 22 17.83 -9.56 -8.91
N LYS A 23 17.12 -9.15 -9.96
CA LYS A 23 16.71 -9.98 -11.09
C LYS A 23 15.73 -11.12 -10.78
N LYS A 24 15.28 -11.24 -9.53
CA LYS A 24 14.21 -12.19 -9.18
C LYS A 24 12.86 -11.58 -9.49
N LYS A 25 11.98 -12.38 -10.10
CA LYS A 25 10.60 -11.97 -10.38
C LYS A 25 9.70 -12.44 -9.25
N TYR A 26 8.87 -11.53 -8.77
CA TYR A 26 7.90 -11.80 -7.72
C TYR A 26 6.49 -11.90 -8.31
N PRO A 27 5.63 -12.77 -7.74
CA PRO A 27 4.29 -12.97 -8.28
C PRO A 27 3.42 -11.73 -8.17
N ALA A 28 2.45 -11.59 -9.05
CA ALA A 28 1.45 -10.53 -9.01
C ALA A 28 0.74 -10.53 -7.65
N GLY A 29 0.49 -9.35 -7.11
CA GLY A 29 -0.13 -9.18 -5.80
C GLY A 29 0.85 -9.14 -4.63
N SER A 30 2.16 -9.35 -4.87
CA SER A 30 3.17 -9.18 -3.84
C SER A 30 3.22 -7.74 -3.36
N CYS A 31 3.32 -7.56 -2.04
CA CYS A 31 3.46 -6.25 -1.41
C CYS A 31 4.93 -6.01 -1.07
N TYR A 32 5.31 -4.76 -0.95
CA TYR A 32 6.66 -4.41 -0.54
C TYR A 32 6.68 -3.15 0.31
N ILE A 33 7.62 -3.12 1.25
CA ILE A 33 7.88 -1.97 2.11
C ILE A 33 9.35 -1.59 2.00
N LYS A 34 9.63 -0.30 2.14
CA LYS A 34 11.01 0.19 2.14
C LYS A 34 11.65 -0.05 3.50
N LEU A 35 12.87 -0.55 3.52
CA LEU A 35 13.64 -0.76 4.75
C LEU A 35 14.27 0.55 5.22
N SER A 36 13.43 1.54 5.50
CA SER A 36 13.79 2.90 5.90
C SER A 36 13.04 3.28 7.17
N ALA A 37 13.67 4.06 8.02
CA ALA A 37 13.08 4.51 9.29
C ALA A 37 11.97 5.55 9.12
N VAL A 38 11.89 6.21 7.98
CA VAL A 38 11.03 7.39 7.79
C VAL A 38 9.97 7.25 6.70
N ASP A 39 10.01 6.17 5.94
CA ASP A 39 9.14 6.00 4.78
C ASP A 39 8.01 5.02 5.10
N GLU A 40 6.78 5.53 5.19
CA GLU A 40 5.59 4.74 5.47
C GLU A 40 4.96 4.12 4.21
N PHE A 41 5.65 4.20 3.09
CA PHE A 41 5.14 3.71 1.82
C PHE A 41 5.03 2.20 1.79
N VAL A 42 3.86 1.72 1.34
CA VAL A 42 3.60 0.31 1.04
C VAL A 42 3.21 0.22 -0.43
N GLY A 43 3.88 -0.62 -1.18
CA GLY A 43 3.58 -0.84 -2.58
C GLY A 43 3.00 -2.22 -2.83
N GLN A 44 2.36 -2.37 -3.98
CA GLN A 44 1.88 -3.66 -4.48
C GLN A 44 2.17 -3.73 -5.98
N ILE A 45 2.71 -4.85 -6.43
CA ILE A 45 2.87 -5.09 -7.86
C ILE A 45 1.61 -5.75 -8.40
N LYS A 46 1.13 -5.24 -9.53
CA LYS A 46 -0.09 -5.75 -10.18
C LYS A 46 0.21 -6.89 -11.14
N GLU A 47 1.43 -6.96 -11.63
CA GLU A 47 1.93 -7.98 -12.54
C GLU A 47 3.21 -8.59 -12.00
N GLU A 48 3.52 -9.82 -12.40
CA GLU A 48 4.78 -10.45 -12.07
C GLU A 48 5.95 -9.58 -12.52
N GLY A 49 6.91 -9.33 -11.66
CA GLY A 49 8.04 -8.46 -11.98
C GLY A 49 9.08 -8.37 -10.89
N GLU A 50 10.10 -7.58 -11.16
CA GLU A 50 11.21 -7.34 -10.26
C GLU A 50 10.87 -6.23 -9.26
N ILE A 51 11.47 -6.33 -8.07
CA ILE A 51 11.35 -5.34 -7.01
C ILE A 51 12.77 -4.95 -6.59
N ASP A 52 13.01 -3.65 -6.41
CA ASP A 52 14.31 -3.10 -6.02
C ASP A 52 14.79 -3.70 -4.68
N SER A 53 16.08 -3.97 -4.58
CA SER A 53 16.70 -4.59 -3.40
C SER A 53 16.63 -3.75 -2.12
N ARG A 54 16.21 -2.48 -2.21
CA ARG A 54 15.98 -1.63 -1.04
C ARG A 54 14.70 -1.97 -0.28
N TYR A 55 13.86 -2.82 -0.86
CA TYR A 55 12.55 -3.18 -0.30
C TYR A 55 12.56 -4.58 0.30
N CYS A 56 11.70 -4.77 1.29
CA CYS A 56 11.30 -6.08 1.78
C CYS A 56 10.02 -6.50 1.07
N VAL A 57 9.98 -7.69 0.51
CA VAL A 57 8.84 -8.20 -0.26
C VAL A 57 8.04 -9.16 0.60
N PHE A 58 6.72 -8.98 0.60
CA PHE A 58 5.77 -9.94 1.18
C PHE A 58 5.14 -10.75 0.06
N ILE A 59 5.44 -12.05 0.04
CA ILE A 59 4.96 -12.98 -0.98
C ILE A 59 3.72 -13.68 -0.41
N PRO A 60 2.51 -13.42 -0.94
CA PRO A 60 1.29 -14.00 -0.38
C PRO A 60 1.27 -15.52 -0.55
N LYS A 61 0.78 -16.22 0.48
CA LYS A 61 0.54 -17.64 0.43
C LYS A 61 -0.65 -17.95 -0.48
N GLU A 62 -0.76 -19.19 -0.93
CA GLU A 62 -1.88 -19.63 -1.75
C GLU A 62 -3.22 -19.37 -1.05
N GLY A 63 -4.21 -18.91 -1.82
CA GLY A 63 -5.56 -18.65 -1.31
C GLY A 63 -5.74 -17.30 -0.60
N ILE A 64 -4.69 -16.51 -0.46
CA ILE A 64 -4.79 -15.19 0.16
C ILE A 64 -5.30 -14.16 -0.87
N ASN A 65 -6.29 -13.36 -0.47
CA ASN A 65 -6.75 -12.22 -1.25
C ASN A 65 -5.67 -11.15 -1.22
N THR A 66 -4.96 -10.97 -2.33
CA THR A 66 -3.79 -10.09 -2.40
C THR A 66 -4.15 -8.62 -2.23
N ASP A 67 -5.30 -8.19 -2.72
CA ASP A 67 -5.76 -6.80 -2.54
C ASP A 67 -6.10 -6.53 -1.08
N TYR A 68 -6.71 -7.50 -0.40
CA TYR A 68 -6.97 -7.39 1.03
C TYR A 68 -5.67 -7.38 1.85
N LEU A 69 -4.72 -8.23 1.48
CA LEU A 69 -3.38 -8.24 2.11
C LEU A 69 -2.72 -6.86 2.02
N PHE A 70 -2.76 -6.24 0.86
CA PHE A 70 -2.22 -4.89 0.66
C PHE A 70 -2.87 -3.87 1.59
N ILE A 71 -4.20 -3.91 1.73
CA ILE A 71 -4.94 -3.03 2.64
C ILE A 71 -4.53 -3.28 4.10
N ALA A 72 -4.45 -4.53 4.50
CA ALA A 72 -4.07 -4.90 5.87
C ALA A 72 -2.65 -4.47 6.21
N VAL A 73 -1.70 -4.67 5.29
CA VAL A 73 -0.31 -4.24 5.45
C VAL A 73 -0.23 -2.72 5.52
N SER A 74 -0.93 -2.01 4.63
CA SER A 74 -0.95 -0.55 4.60
C SER A 74 -1.49 0.04 5.90
N ARG A 75 -2.52 -0.57 6.46
CA ARG A 75 -3.11 -0.12 7.73
C ARG A 75 -2.15 -0.28 8.91
N SER A 76 -1.47 -1.41 8.97
CA SER A 76 -0.67 -1.79 10.16
C SER A 76 0.78 -1.31 10.09
N PHE A 77 1.27 -0.96 8.91
CA PHE A 77 2.67 -0.62 8.72
C PHE A 77 3.12 0.63 9.49
N PRO A 78 2.37 1.74 9.55
CA PRO A 78 2.82 2.93 10.29
C PRO A 78 3.08 2.64 11.76
N LYS A 79 2.22 1.85 12.40
CA LYS A 79 2.37 1.45 13.81
C LYS A 79 3.60 0.54 13.99
N PHE A 80 3.79 -0.41 13.09
CA PHE A 80 4.95 -1.28 13.10
C PHE A 80 6.24 -0.49 12.93
N LEU A 81 6.28 0.41 11.96
CA LEU A 81 7.43 1.26 11.69
C LEU A 81 7.79 2.11 12.92
N CYS A 82 6.81 2.74 13.53
CA CYS A 82 7.00 3.55 14.72
C CYS A 82 7.61 2.74 15.89
N ARG A 83 7.22 1.47 16.01
CA ARG A 83 7.65 0.60 17.11
C ARG A 83 9.05 0.01 16.90
N TYR A 84 9.41 -0.34 15.66
CA TYR A 84 10.61 -1.14 15.38
C TYR A 84 11.70 -0.39 14.61
N ARG A 85 11.46 0.82 14.14
CA ARG A 85 12.48 1.59 13.41
C ARG A 85 13.66 1.95 14.33
N THR A 86 14.85 1.95 13.74
CA THR A 86 16.03 2.56 14.34
C THR A 86 16.17 4.01 13.85
N THR A 87 17.25 4.69 14.18
CA THR A 87 17.49 6.08 13.72
C THR A 87 17.61 6.22 12.20
N ILE A 88 18.08 5.17 11.52
CA ILE A 88 18.40 5.23 10.09
C ILE A 88 17.56 4.24 9.27
N ASN A 89 17.39 3.02 9.76
CA ASN A 89 16.83 1.91 9.01
C ASN A 89 15.74 1.16 9.77
N LEU A 90 14.98 0.38 9.00
CA LEU A 90 14.15 -0.70 9.51
C LEU A 90 14.88 -2.00 9.17
N GLN A 91 15.20 -2.80 10.19
CA GLN A 91 15.95 -4.05 10.00
C GLN A 91 15.03 -5.16 9.48
N ILE A 92 15.54 -5.97 8.56
CA ILE A 92 14.77 -7.07 7.95
C ILE A 92 14.34 -8.13 8.98
N ASP A 93 15.15 -8.39 9.99
CA ASP A 93 14.87 -9.42 10.99
C ASP A 93 13.66 -9.09 11.87
N VAL A 94 13.33 -7.81 12.08
CA VAL A 94 12.14 -7.43 12.87
C VAL A 94 10.84 -7.61 12.11
N VAL A 95 10.89 -7.81 10.80
CA VAL A 95 9.69 -8.01 9.96
C VAL A 95 8.93 -9.27 10.38
N SER A 96 9.61 -10.26 10.94
CA SER A 96 8.96 -11.45 11.51
C SER A 96 8.02 -11.14 12.67
N LYS A 97 8.10 -9.94 13.24
CA LYS A 97 7.25 -9.46 14.33
C LYS A 97 6.08 -8.59 13.85
N PHE A 98 5.94 -8.45 12.54
CA PHE A 98 4.88 -7.63 11.94
C PHE A 98 3.52 -8.30 12.19
N GLU A 99 2.64 -7.57 12.86
CA GLU A 99 1.29 -8.02 13.17
C GLU A 99 0.27 -7.25 12.33
N LEU A 100 -0.76 -7.96 11.87
CA LEU A 100 -1.84 -7.40 11.06
C LEU A 100 -3.17 -7.56 11.78
N ASP A 101 -4.04 -6.54 11.64
CA ASP A 101 -5.45 -6.71 11.94
C ASP A 101 -6.09 -7.43 10.76
N TRP A 102 -6.70 -8.58 11.02
CA TRP A 102 -7.12 -9.50 9.95
C TRP A 102 -8.58 -9.94 10.11
N HIS A 103 -9.35 -9.78 9.05
CA HIS A 103 -10.71 -10.33 8.97
C HIS A 103 -10.62 -11.74 8.41
N GLU A 104 -11.12 -12.73 9.14
CA GLU A 104 -11.10 -14.12 8.71
C GLU A 104 -12.13 -14.43 7.64
N GLU A 105 -13.28 -13.75 7.67
CA GLU A 105 -14.34 -13.96 6.71
C GLU A 105 -13.96 -13.44 5.33
N LYS A 106 -13.95 -14.32 4.34
CA LYS A 106 -13.63 -13.93 2.95
C LYS A 106 -14.62 -12.91 2.40
N GLU A 107 -15.88 -12.98 2.80
CA GLU A 107 -16.91 -12.01 2.43
C GLU A 107 -16.58 -10.62 2.95
N ALA A 108 -16.13 -10.52 4.21
CA ALA A 108 -15.71 -9.26 4.81
C ALA A 108 -14.50 -8.70 4.09
N GLN A 109 -13.51 -9.53 3.75
CA GLN A 109 -12.35 -9.11 2.98
C GLN A 109 -12.73 -8.54 1.62
N SER A 110 -13.61 -9.24 0.90
CA SER A 110 -14.08 -8.79 -0.42
C SER A 110 -14.85 -7.48 -0.34
N TYR A 111 -15.67 -7.31 0.67
CA TYR A 111 -16.40 -6.06 0.91
C TYR A 111 -15.44 -4.89 1.13
N ILE A 112 -14.44 -5.08 2.00
CA ILE A 112 -13.43 -4.06 2.31
C ILE A 112 -12.65 -3.67 1.05
N VAL A 113 -12.24 -4.65 0.25
CA VAL A 113 -11.54 -4.40 -1.02
C VAL A 113 -12.39 -3.54 -1.96
N LYS A 114 -13.67 -3.90 -2.14
CA LYS A 114 -14.58 -3.14 -3.02
C LYS A 114 -14.79 -1.71 -2.51
N ALA A 115 -14.99 -1.55 -1.20
CA ALA A 115 -15.19 -0.23 -0.59
C ALA A 115 -13.94 0.64 -0.78
N MET A 116 -12.75 0.10 -0.55
CA MET A 116 -11.49 0.85 -0.71
C MET A 116 -11.22 1.22 -2.16
N LYS A 117 -11.51 0.32 -3.10
CA LYS A 117 -11.38 0.62 -4.54
C LYS A 117 -12.33 1.73 -4.98
N GLN A 118 -13.54 1.73 -4.46
CA GLN A 118 -14.52 2.79 -4.75
C GLN A 118 -14.07 4.14 -4.22
N ILE A 119 -13.60 4.18 -2.97
CA ILE A 119 -13.07 5.41 -2.36
C ILE A 119 -11.86 5.93 -3.16
N GLN A 120 -10.95 5.04 -3.55
CA GLN A 120 -9.79 5.43 -4.35
C GLN A 120 -10.20 6.01 -5.70
N ARG A 121 -11.20 5.44 -6.35
CA ARG A 121 -11.74 5.95 -7.61
C ARG A 121 -12.34 7.33 -7.43
N GLU A 122 -13.06 7.57 -6.35
CA GLU A 122 -13.64 8.88 -6.03
C GLU A 122 -12.55 9.93 -5.78
N ILE A 123 -11.47 9.55 -5.09
CA ILE A 123 -10.30 10.42 -4.87
C ILE A 123 -9.69 10.83 -6.21
N GLU A 124 -9.45 9.87 -7.09
CA GLU A 124 -8.87 10.11 -8.42
C GLU A 124 -9.74 11.04 -9.27
N LEU A 125 -11.06 10.86 -9.24
CA LEU A 125 -12.00 11.73 -9.95
C LEU A 125 -11.98 13.14 -9.40
N THR A 126 -11.90 13.30 -8.08
CA THR A 126 -11.83 14.61 -7.42
C THR A 126 -10.52 15.32 -7.75
N GLU A 127 -9.40 14.59 -7.74
CA GLU A 127 -8.10 15.14 -8.12
C GLU A 127 -8.08 15.62 -9.58
N ALA A 128 -8.68 14.84 -10.48
CA ALA A 128 -8.82 15.21 -11.89
C ALA A 128 -9.68 16.49 -12.04
N GLN A 129 -10.76 16.61 -11.25
CA GLN A 129 -11.62 17.79 -11.25
C GLN A 129 -10.86 19.04 -10.78
N ILE A 130 -10.10 18.92 -9.69
CA ILE A 130 -9.26 20.00 -9.17
C ILE A 130 -8.24 20.44 -10.21
N GLU A 131 -7.59 19.52 -10.90
CA GLU A 131 -6.61 19.83 -11.93
C GLU A 131 -7.26 20.58 -13.11
N ARG A 132 -8.44 20.16 -13.55
CA ARG A 132 -9.19 20.86 -14.60
C ARG A 132 -9.54 22.29 -14.19
N GLU A 133 -9.97 22.50 -12.95
CA GLU A 133 -10.30 23.82 -12.43
C GLU A 133 -9.08 24.72 -12.34
N LYS A 134 -7.92 24.19 -11.94
CA LYS A 134 -6.65 24.93 -11.93
C LYS A 134 -6.25 25.37 -13.34
N ASN A 135 -6.40 24.47 -14.32
CA ASN A 135 -6.09 24.79 -15.72
C ASN A 135 -7.04 25.86 -16.27
N GLN A 136 -8.32 25.77 -15.92
CA GLN A 136 -9.31 26.79 -16.29
C GLN A 136 -8.98 28.15 -15.69
N LYS A 137 -8.57 28.19 -14.43
CA LYS A 137 -8.11 29.40 -13.77
C LYS A 137 -6.92 30.02 -14.50
N LYS A 138 -5.92 29.23 -14.87
CA LYS A 138 -4.77 29.70 -15.64
C LYS A 138 -5.18 30.26 -16.99
N TYR A 139 -6.11 29.59 -17.67
CA TYR A 139 -6.64 30.05 -18.95
C TYR A 139 -7.27 31.42 -18.82
N TYR A 140 -8.15 31.64 -17.85
CA TYR A 140 -8.82 32.92 -17.64
C TYR A 140 -7.83 34.02 -17.24
N LEU A 141 -6.87 33.76 -16.37
CA LEU A 141 -5.84 34.73 -16.00
C LEU A 141 -5.01 35.14 -17.20
N GLY A 142 -4.64 34.21 -18.07
CA GLY A 142 -3.88 34.51 -19.28
C GLY A 142 -4.66 35.30 -20.31
N ASN A 143 -5.98 35.11 -20.40
CA ASN A 143 -6.82 35.79 -21.39
C ASN A 143 -7.40 37.12 -20.90
N LEU A 144 -7.69 37.21 -19.59
CA LEU A 144 -8.23 38.44 -19.00
C LEU A 144 -7.13 39.45 -18.66
N PHE A 145 -5.90 38.99 -18.45
CA PHE A 145 -4.75 39.81 -18.11
C PHE A 145 -3.56 39.48 -18.99
N PRO A 146 -3.62 39.75 -20.31
CA PRO A 146 -2.60 39.30 -21.27
C PRO A 146 -1.20 39.86 -21.03
N ASP A 147 -1.07 40.97 -20.31
CA ASP A 147 0.22 41.58 -19.97
C ASP A 147 0.92 40.92 -18.78
N MET A 148 0.29 39.94 -18.12
CA MET A 148 0.81 39.21 -16.98
C MET A 148 1.53 37.92 -17.40
N LYS A 149 2.41 38.03 -18.36
CA LYS A 149 3.18 36.87 -18.84
C LYS A 149 4.47 36.68 -18.05
#